data_f2114985fb4e35307c5d09a9187fdb97
#
_entry.id   f2114985fb4e35307c5d09a9187fdb97
#
_cell.length_a   1.000
_cell.length_b   1.000
_cell.length_c   1.000
_cell.angle_alpha   90.00
_cell.angle_beta   90.00
_cell.angle_gamma   90.00
#
_symmetry.space_group_name_H-M   'P 1'
#
loop_
_entity.id
_entity.type
_entity.pdbx_description
1 polymer ?
#
loop_
_entity_poly.entity_id
_entity_poly.type
_entity_poly.pdbx_seq_one_letter_code
_entity_poly.pdbx_strand_id
1 'polypeptide(L)'
;QPFFDALDHFQTPVWAGNFSLYLQDSLQATEKFIKEAQKNNASRIKHRNKTLKKNIGDFSLSHHSTPLHQDPKLQPLINFFMQASGDFLGQCGFDLSNQKPFLSECWVQEFATKGGGFHDSHVHYNTHVSGFYFLKVGEYSSYPVFADPRPGALMTKLPMKDSTQSNSASSQVHYKPNPGDLIIFPAYLAHSFPTDLGVEPFRFIHFNLQFVPKEIK
;
A
#
# COMPACT_ATOMS: atom_id res chain seq x y z
N GLN A 1 -26.21 35.28 -12.38
CA GLN A 1 -26.38 33.83 -12.26
C GLN A 1 -26.22 33.47 -10.79
N PRO A 2 -27.10 32.63 -10.24
CA PRO A 2 -26.90 32.14 -8.88
C PRO A 2 -25.59 31.34 -8.85
N PHE A 3 -24.71 31.64 -7.90
CA PHE A 3 -23.49 30.89 -7.62
C PHE A 3 -23.83 29.83 -6.59
N PHE A 4 -23.39 28.58 -6.86
CA PHE A 4 -23.46 27.50 -5.91
C PHE A 4 -22.06 27.25 -5.36
N ASP A 5 -21.95 27.13 -4.05
CA ASP A 5 -20.75 26.64 -3.41
C ASP A 5 -20.69 25.12 -3.51
N ALA A 6 -19.56 24.57 -3.93
CA ALA A 6 -19.35 23.12 -3.90
C ALA A 6 -19.00 22.71 -2.47
N LEU A 7 -19.83 21.87 -1.87
CA LEU A 7 -19.59 21.32 -0.52
C LEU A 7 -19.22 19.85 -0.66
N ASP A 8 -17.97 19.53 -0.34
CA ASP A 8 -17.46 18.15 -0.40
C ASP A 8 -17.77 17.42 0.92
N HIS A 9 -18.79 16.58 0.90
CA HIS A 9 -19.15 15.72 2.03
C HIS A 9 -18.72 14.28 1.79
N PHE A 10 -18.41 13.57 2.88
CA PHE A 10 -18.02 12.15 2.84
C PHE A 10 -16.80 11.87 1.96
N GLN A 11 -15.81 12.75 2.04
CA GLN A 11 -14.54 12.58 1.32
C GLN A 11 -13.84 11.28 1.71
N THR A 12 -13.16 10.68 0.74
CA THR A 12 -12.25 9.56 0.97
C THR A 12 -10.82 10.06 0.79
N PRO A 13 -10.16 10.55 1.84
CA PRO A 13 -8.83 11.11 1.73
C PRO A 13 -7.79 10.01 1.47
N VAL A 14 -6.80 10.34 0.64
CA VAL A 14 -5.57 9.57 0.47
C VAL A 14 -4.42 10.57 0.58
N TRP A 15 -3.50 10.32 1.50
CA TRP A 15 -2.30 11.15 1.62
C TRP A 15 -1.16 10.53 0.83
N ALA A 16 -0.42 11.34 0.10
CA ALA A 16 0.79 10.95 -0.61
C ALA A 16 1.87 12.03 -0.42
N GLY A 17 3.10 11.59 -0.16
CA GLY A 17 4.25 12.46 -0.03
C GLY A 17 5.56 11.72 -0.14
N ASN A 18 6.66 12.43 -0.46
CA ASN A 18 7.98 11.83 -0.55
C ASN A 18 8.78 12.06 0.74
N PHE A 19 9.27 10.98 1.32
CA PHE A 19 10.05 10.94 2.56
C PHE A 19 11.36 10.17 2.35
N SER A 20 12.13 10.59 1.35
CA SER A 20 13.38 9.97 0.92
C SER A 20 14.44 9.88 2.00
N LEU A 21 14.31 10.65 3.09
CA LEU A 21 15.21 10.59 4.23
C LEU A 21 15.29 9.19 4.88
N TYR A 22 14.21 8.39 4.80
CA TYR A 22 14.19 7.03 5.32
C TYR A 22 14.58 5.96 4.29
N LEU A 23 14.76 6.33 3.02
CA LEU A 23 14.86 5.39 1.92
C LEU A 23 16.09 4.48 2.02
N GLN A 24 17.28 5.04 2.22
CA GLN A 24 18.53 4.28 2.20
C GLN A 24 18.62 3.27 3.35
N ASP A 25 18.26 3.69 4.55
CA ASP A 25 18.26 2.80 5.72
C ASP A 25 17.23 1.68 5.57
N SER A 26 16.06 2.00 5.01
CA SER A 26 15.00 1.03 4.75
C SER A 26 15.38 0.03 3.66
N LEU A 27 16.01 0.47 2.56
CA LEU A 27 16.54 -0.40 1.53
C LEU A 27 17.55 -1.41 2.11
N GLN A 28 18.48 -0.90 2.91
CA GLN A 28 19.54 -1.72 3.54
C GLN A 28 18.95 -2.70 4.55
N ALA A 29 18.04 -2.24 5.41
CA ALA A 29 17.42 -3.08 6.44
C ALA A 29 16.52 -4.17 5.85
N THR A 30 15.79 -3.89 4.78
CA THR A 30 14.83 -4.82 4.18
C THR A 30 15.48 -5.89 3.30
N GLU A 31 16.73 -5.73 2.89
CA GLU A 31 17.41 -6.66 1.98
C GLU A 31 17.47 -8.11 2.53
N LYS A 32 17.79 -8.26 3.82
CA LYS A 32 17.82 -9.58 4.48
C LYS A 32 16.46 -10.27 4.48
N PHE A 33 15.37 -9.50 4.69
CA PHE A 33 14.00 -10.02 4.73
C PHE A 33 13.54 -10.51 3.36
N ILE A 34 13.87 -9.78 2.30
CA ILE A 34 13.54 -10.19 0.93
C ILE A 34 14.33 -11.43 0.53
N LYS A 35 15.63 -11.51 0.85
CA LYS A 35 16.45 -12.71 0.60
C LYS A 35 15.87 -13.95 1.29
N GLU A 36 15.41 -13.79 2.52
CA GLU A 36 14.74 -14.87 3.26
C GLU A 36 13.41 -15.27 2.60
N ALA A 37 12.58 -14.31 2.22
CA ALA A 37 11.31 -14.56 1.52
C ALA A 37 11.53 -15.27 0.17
N GLN A 38 12.56 -14.88 -0.58
CA GLN A 38 12.95 -15.56 -1.82
C GLN A 38 13.39 -17.01 -1.57
N LYS A 39 14.20 -17.25 -0.53
CA LYS A 39 14.60 -18.58 -0.10
C LYS A 39 13.40 -19.46 0.28
N ASN A 40 12.44 -18.90 1.02
CA ASN A 40 11.22 -19.61 1.41
C ASN A 40 10.35 -19.99 0.19
N ASN A 41 10.38 -19.21 -0.88
CA ASN A 41 9.69 -19.53 -2.12
C ASN A 41 10.42 -20.57 -3.01
N ALA A 42 11.67 -20.91 -2.72
CA ALA A 42 12.47 -21.80 -3.59
C ALA A 42 11.85 -23.19 -3.79
N SER A 43 11.29 -23.79 -2.73
CA SER A 43 10.62 -25.10 -2.82
C SER A 43 9.37 -25.04 -3.70
N ARG A 44 8.58 -23.97 -3.56
CA ARG A 44 7.39 -23.70 -4.38
C ARG A 44 7.75 -23.52 -5.86
N ILE A 45 8.81 -22.77 -6.15
CA ILE A 45 9.33 -22.59 -7.51
C ILE A 45 9.76 -23.93 -8.11
N LYS A 46 10.52 -24.73 -7.36
CA LYS A 46 10.96 -26.06 -7.80
C LYS A 46 9.79 -26.98 -8.10
N HIS A 47 8.78 -27.02 -7.23
CA HIS A 47 7.58 -27.81 -7.41
C HIS A 47 6.81 -27.39 -8.68
N ARG A 48 6.57 -26.11 -8.86
CA ARG A 48 5.87 -25.54 -10.04
C ARG A 48 6.61 -25.88 -11.34
N ASN A 49 7.91 -25.68 -11.38
CA ASN A 49 8.73 -25.97 -12.57
C ASN A 49 8.64 -27.46 -12.94
N LYS A 50 8.66 -28.35 -11.94
CA LYS A 50 8.49 -29.79 -12.16
C LYS A 50 7.10 -30.13 -12.71
N THR A 51 6.04 -29.57 -12.13
CA THR A 51 4.65 -29.80 -12.56
C THR A 51 4.39 -29.32 -13.97
N LEU A 52 4.88 -28.13 -14.29
CA LEU A 52 4.71 -27.50 -15.62
C LEU A 52 5.69 -28.05 -16.67
N LYS A 53 6.66 -28.87 -16.25
CA LYS A 53 7.78 -29.34 -17.12
C LYS A 53 8.49 -28.16 -17.82
N LYS A 54 8.52 -26.99 -17.19
CA LYS A 54 9.06 -25.74 -17.72
C LYS A 54 9.65 -24.89 -16.59
N ASN A 55 10.79 -24.28 -16.81
CA ASN A 55 11.37 -23.34 -15.85
C ASN A 55 10.75 -21.96 -16.04
N ILE A 56 9.82 -21.60 -15.15
CA ILE A 56 9.17 -20.28 -15.10
C ILE A 56 9.73 -19.39 -14.00
N GLY A 57 10.71 -19.89 -13.21
CA GLY A 57 11.29 -19.15 -12.10
C GLY A 57 10.24 -18.71 -11.07
N ASP A 58 10.35 -17.47 -10.61
CA ASP A 58 9.44 -16.86 -9.63
C ASP A 58 8.21 -16.16 -10.26
N PHE A 59 7.97 -16.33 -11.57
CA PHE A 59 6.85 -15.73 -12.29
C PHE A 59 5.54 -15.77 -11.46
N SER A 60 4.83 -14.66 -11.39
CA SER A 60 3.59 -14.44 -10.64
C SER A 60 3.65 -14.67 -9.12
N LEU A 61 4.84 -14.78 -8.54
CA LEU A 61 5.00 -14.82 -7.09
C LEU A 61 5.22 -13.42 -6.54
N SER A 62 4.94 -13.27 -5.25
CA SER A 62 5.36 -12.17 -4.43
C SER A 62 6.21 -12.68 -3.28
N HIS A 63 7.34 -12.04 -3.04
CA HIS A 63 8.26 -12.36 -1.95
C HIS A 63 7.88 -11.52 -0.74
N HIS A 64 7.12 -12.12 0.16
CA HIS A 64 6.59 -11.52 1.39
C HIS A 64 7.49 -11.83 2.57
N SER A 65 7.87 -10.81 3.31
CA SER A 65 8.69 -10.96 4.51
C SER A 65 7.89 -11.42 5.74
N THR A 66 8.61 -11.83 6.77
CA THR A 66 8.15 -11.82 8.16
C THR A 66 7.93 -10.39 8.65
N PRO A 67 7.25 -10.17 9.80
CA PRO A 67 7.01 -8.84 10.34
C PRO A 67 8.28 -8.04 10.59
N LEU A 68 8.26 -6.74 10.28
CA LEU A 68 9.41 -5.84 10.36
C LEU A 68 9.51 -5.08 11.69
N HIS A 69 8.46 -5.06 12.49
CA HIS A 69 8.32 -4.14 13.63
C HIS A 69 9.34 -4.35 14.77
N GLN A 70 10.09 -5.45 14.74
CA GLN A 70 11.15 -5.72 15.72
C GLN A 70 12.55 -5.32 15.22
N ASP A 71 12.70 -4.90 13.97
CA ASP A 71 14.01 -4.49 13.45
C ASP A 71 14.36 -3.07 13.94
N PRO A 72 15.45 -2.90 14.73
CA PRO A 72 15.80 -1.61 15.30
C PRO A 72 16.17 -0.55 14.24
N LYS A 73 16.63 -0.96 13.07
CA LYS A 73 16.97 -0.03 11.98
C LYS A 73 15.72 0.57 11.32
N LEU A 74 14.57 -0.11 11.43
CA LEU A 74 13.31 0.36 10.88
C LEU A 74 12.46 1.14 11.89
N GLN A 75 12.85 1.19 13.17
CA GLN A 75 12.07 1.91 14.20
C GLN A 75 11.81 3.39 13.87
N PRO A 76 12.78 4.17 13.33
CA PRO A 76 12.49 5.56 12.96
C PRO A 76 11.38 5.67 11.93
N LEU A 77 11.39 4.83 10.90
CA LEU A 77 10.33 4.79 9.88
C LEU A 77 9.00 4.30 10.46
N ILE A 78 9.01 3.26 11.30
CA ILE A 78 7.80 2.73 11.95
C ILE A 78 7.16 3.77 12.86
N ASN A 79 7.95 4.50 13.64
CA ASN A 79 7.46 5.59 14.48
C ASN A 79 6.84 6.70 13.63
N PHE A 80 7.45 7.00 12.49
CA PHE A 80 6.90 7.96 11.53
C PHE A 80 5.56 7.46 10.95
N PHE A 81 5.42 6.19 10.60
CA PHE A 81 4.13 5.64 10.17
C PHE A 81 3.04 5.81 11.22
N MET A 82 3.36 5.54 12.49
CA MET A 82 2.40 5.70 13.60
C MET A 82 1.97 7.15 13.78
N GLN A 83 2.93 8.09 13.73
CA GLN A 83 2.66 9.51 13.85
C GLN A 83 1.81 10.00 12.66
N ALA A 84 2.26 9.77 11.43
CA ALA A 84 1.58 10.20 10.22
C ALA A 84 0.15 9.64 10.11
N SER A 85 -0.07 8.39 10.57
CA SER A 85 -1.41 7.79 10.61
C SER A 85 -2.31 8.46 11.64
N GLY A 86 -1.77 8.89 12.78
CA GLY A 86 -2.51 9.68 13.78
C GLY A 86 -2.91 11.05 13.24
N ASP A 87 -1.98 11.74 12.61
CA ASP A 87 -2.20 13.04 11.96
C ASP A 87 -3.26 12.92 10.85
N PHE A 88 -3.17 11.87 10.04
CA PHE A 88 -4.16 11.55 9.00
C PHE A 88 -5.58 11.40 9.58
N LEU A 89 -5.75 10.58 10.61
CA LEU A 89 -7.06 10.39 11.23
C LEU A 89 -7.54 11.65 11.95
N GLY A 90 -6.65 12.40 12.60
CA GLY A 90 -6.97 13.69 13.22
C GLY A 90 -7.51 14.68 12.19
N GLN A 91 -6.90 14.76 11.01
CA GLN A 91 -7.39 15.61 9.91
C GLN A 91 -8.72 15.10 9.34
N CYS A 92 -8.99 13.79 9.40
CA CYS A 92 -10.31 13.24 9.07
C CYS A 92 -11.40 13.59 10.11
N GLY A 93 -11.05 14.22 11.23
CA GLY A 93 -11.97 14.63 12.27
C GLY A 93 -12.15 13.63 13.43
N PHE A 94 -11.31 12.59 13.51
CA PHE A 94 -11.36 11.63 14.61
C PHE A 94 -10.67 12.17 15.89
N ASP A 95 -11.30 11.99 17.04
CA ASP A 95 -10.68 12.27 18.33
C ASP A 95 -9.84 11.07 18.78
N LEU A 96 -8.54 11.26 18.84
CA LEU A 96 -7.57 10.25 19.27
C LEU A 96 -7.04 10.49 20.69
N SER A 97 -7.60 11.43 21.47
CA SER A 97 -7.10 11.83 22.80
C SER A 97 -7.00 10.64 23.77
N ASN A 98 -7.95 9.70 23.68
CA ASN A 98 -8.01 8.48 24.50
C ASN A 98 -7.60 7.21 23.75
N GLN A 99 -6.91 7.37 22.62
CA GLN A 99 -6.46 6.25 21.78
C GLN A 99 -4.94 6.17 21.74
N LYS A 100 -4.41 4.97 21.55
CA LYS A 100 -2.98 4.74 21.25
C LYS A 100 -2.85 3.98 19.94
N PRO A 101 -1.82 4.27 19.13
CA PRO A 101 -1.55 3.53 17.91
C PRO A 101 -1.08 2.10 18.24
N PHE A 102 -1.55 1.15 17.46
CA PHE A 102 -1.13 -0.25 17.46
C PHE A 102 -0.82 -0.68 16.03
N LEU A 103 0.44 -0.99 15.76
CA LEU A 103 0.88 -1.50 14.47
C LEU A 103 0.46 -2.97 14.38
N SER A 104 -0.62 -3.26 13.66
CA SER A 104 -1.15 -4.61 13.52
C SER A 104 -0.36 -5.44 12.51
N GLU A 105 0.14 -4.79 11.45
CA GLU A 105 0.93 -5.42 10.40
C GLU A 105 2.00 -4.45 9.89
N CYS A 106 3.19 -4.96 9.62
CA CYS A 106 4.23 -4.26 8.90
C CYS A 106 5.18 -5.28 8.27
N TRP A 107 5.25 -5.30 6.95
CA TRP A 107 6.09 -6.23 6.19
C TRP A 107 6.58 -5.60 4.89
N VAL A 108 7.69 -6.10 4.37
CA VAL A 108 8.21 -5.73 3.05
C VAL A 108 7.88 -6.80 2.02
N GLN A 109 7.59 -6.35 0.82
CA GLN A 109 7.25 -7.19 -0.30
C GLN A 109 8.03 -6.78 -1.53
N GLU A 110 8.47 -7.78 -2.31
CA GLU A 110 9.04 -7.58 -3.63
C GLU A 110 8.33 -8.49 -4.62
N PHE A 111 7.87 -7.93 -5.73
CA PHE A 111 7.26 -8.71 -6.79
C PHE A 111 8.29 -9.54 -7.54
N ALA A 112 7.82 -10.63 -8.17
CA ALA A 112 8.64 -11.58 -8.88
C ALA A 112 9.55 -10.92 -9.93
N THR A 113 10.82 -11.31 -9.96
CA THR A 113 11.79 -10.81 -10.95
C THR A 113 11.45 -11.25 -12.39
N LYS A 114 10.65 -12.33 -12.52
CA LYS A 114 10.13 -12.82 -13.82
C LYS A 114 8.79 -12.21 -14.20
N GLY A 115 8.30 -11.23 -13.44
CA GLY A 115 7.02 -10.57 -13.69
C GLY A 115 5.81 -11.36 -13.25
N GLY A 116 4.64 -10.80 -13.53
CA GLY A 116 3.35 -11.39 -13.20
C GLY A 116 2.93 -11.24 -11.74
N GLY A 117 3.68 -10.50 -10.92
CA GLY A 117 3.26 -10.14 -9.56
C GLY A 117 2.07 -9.17 -9.60
N PHE A 118 1.10 -9.38 -8.73
CA PHE A 118 -0.10 -8.54 -8.63
C PHE A 118 -0.75 -8.69 -7.26
N HIS A 119 -1.70 -7.81 -6.96
CA HIS A 119 -2.66 -7.98 -5.87
C HIS A 119 -4.06 -7.75 -6.38
N ASP A 120 -4.95 -8.69 -6.11
CA ASP A 120 -6.37 -8.51 -6.32
C ASP A 120 -6.92 -7.37 -5.47
N SER A 121 -8.07 -6.84 -5.88
CA SER A 121 -8.77 -5.81 -5.12
C SER A 121 -9.21 -6.36 -3.76
N HIS A 122 -8.81 -5.70 -2.68
CA HIS A 122 -9.11 -6.08 -1.30
C HIS A 122 -9.16 -4.86 -0.38
N VAL A 123 -9.63 -5.09 0.83
CA VAL A 123 -9.62 -4.15 1.97
C VAL A 123 -8.92 -4.80 3.16
N HIS A 124 -8.52 -4.01 4.15
CA HIS A 124 -7.95 -4.53 5.39
C HIS A 124 -8.99 -4.51 6.52
N TYR A 125 -9.15 -5.68 7.16
CA TYR A 125 -10.08 -5.84 8.27
C TYR A 125 -9.41 -5.53 9.61
N ASN A 126 -10.22 -5.09 10.59
CA ASN A 126 -9.77 -4.82 11.95
C ASN A 126 -8.61 -3.81 12.04
N THR A 127 -8.60 -2.83 11.14
CA THR A 127 -7.62 -1.76 11.12
C THR A 127 -8.26 -0.45 10.64
N HIS A 128 -7.67 0.69 10.97
CA HIS A 128 -8.22 2.00 10.63
C HIS A 128 -7.47 2.64 9.46
N VAL A 129 -6.15 2.45 9.43
CA VAL A 129 -5.26 3.06 8.45
C VAL A 129 -4.38 1.99 7.83
N SER A 130 -4.21 2.09 6.52
CA SER A 130 -3.24 1.30 5.75
C SER A 130 -2.29 2.22 5.00
N GLY A 131 -1.11 1.74 4.66
CA GLY A 131 -0.17 2.52 3.88
C GLY A 131 0.89 1.70 3.17
N PHE A 132 1.51 2.35 2.19
CA PHE A 132 2.61 1.83 1.40
C PHE A 132 3.78 2.80 1.43
N TYR A 133 4.98 2.30 1.71
CA TYR A 133 6.21 3.05 1.56
C TYR A 133 7.08 2.39 0.49
N PHE A 134 7.29 3.08 -0.63
CA PHE A 134 7.93 2.52 -1.82
C PHE A 134 9.45 2.62 -1.75
N LEU A 135 10.12 1.48 -1.96
CA LEU A 135 11.58 1.35 -1.84
C LEU A 135 12.26 1.25 -3.20
N LYS A 136 11.71 0.40 -4.09
CA LYS A 136 12.21 0.22 -5.45
C LYS A 136 11.04 0.31 -6.42
N VAL A 137 11.12 1.21 -7.35
CA VAL A 137 10.10 1.44 -8.38
C VAL A 137 10.81 1.79 -9.67
N GLY A 138 10.44 1.15 -10.76
CA GLY A 138 10.90 1.46 -12.10
C GLY A 138 9.78 1.98 -12.99
N GLU A 139 10.10 2.30 -14.21
CA GLU A 139 9.14 2.86 -15.16
C GLU A 139 7.98 1.89 -15.45
N TYR A 140 8.26 0.59 -15.49
CA TYR A 140 7.32 -0.47 -15.82
C TYR A 140 6.81 -1.24 -14.59
N SER A 141 7.12 -0.76 -13.40
CA SER A 141 6.63 -1.34 -12.16
C SER A 141 5.12 -1.18 -12.01
N SER A 142 4.53 -2.09 -11.26
CA SER A 142 3.15 -1.99 -10.81
C SER A 142 2.94 -0.74 -9.93
N TYR A 143 1.69 -0.44 -9.60
CA TYR A 143 1.31 0.75 -8.83
C TYR A 143 -0.02 0.49 -8.11
N PRO A 144 -0.32 1.22 -7.01
CA PRO A 144 -1.60 1.08 -6.33
C PRO A 144 -2.73 1.73 -7.12
N VAL A 145 -3.86 1.01 -7.20
CA VAL A 145 -5.13 1.46 -7.76
C VAL A 145 -6.18 1.41 -6.67
N PHE A 146 -6.86 2.53 -6.43
CA PHE A 146 -7.94 2.65 -5.45
C PHE A 146 -9.28 2.70 -6.16
N ALA A 147 -10.26 1.95 -5.66
CA ALA A 147 -11.62 1.95 -6.19
C ALA A 147 -12.51 2.93 -5.41
N ASP A 148 -13.45 3.58 -6.11
CA ASP A 148 -14.46 4.43 -5.45
C ASP A 148 -15.26 3.61 -4.44
N PRO A 149 -15.23 3.94 -3.13
CA PRO A 149 -15.93 3.19 -2.10
C PRO A 149 -17.45 3.45 -2.06
N ARG A 150 -17.96 4.39 -2.87
CA ARG A 150 -19.38 4.76 -2.90
C ARG A 150 -20.17 3.85 -3.85
N PRO A 151 -20.89 2.83 -3.36
CA PRO A 151 -21.55 1.85 -4.23
C PRO A 151 -22.59 2.50 -5.15
N GLY A 152 -23.28 3.55 -4.70
CA GLY A 152 -24.27 4.27 -5.51
C GLY A 152 -23.67 4.99 -6.73
N ALA A 153 -22.43 5.45 -6.63
CA ALA A 153 -21.75 6.15 -7.73
C ALA A 153 -21.47 5.21 -8.92
N LEU A 154 -21.28 3.93 -8.66
CA LEU A 154 -21.05 2.91 -9.70
C LEU A 154 -22.32 2.58 -10.49
N MET A 155 -23.50 2.76 -9.89
CA MET A 155 -24.80 2.44 -10.51
C MET A 155 -25.31 3.54 -11.44
N THR A 156 -24.85 4.78 -11.24
CA THR A 156 -25.31 5.97 -11.99
C THR A 156 -24.21 6.55 -12.87
N LYS A 157 -23.38 5.68 -13.43
CA LYS A 157 -22.18 6.08 -14.16
C LYS A 157 -22.51 6.87 -15.43
N LEU A 158 -21.96 8.07 -15.49
CA LEU A 158 -21.94 8.91 -16.68
C LEU A 158 -20.52 8.93 -17.28
N PRO A 159 -20.37 9.24 -18.59
CA PRO A 159 -19.07 9.47 -19.19
C PRO A 159 -18.32 10.60 -18.47
N MET A 160 -17.06 10.38 -18.17
CA MET A 160 -16.20 11.42 -17.60
C MET A 160 -15.94 12.52 -18.64
N LYS A 161 -15.95 13.78 -18.22
CA LYS A 161 -15.58 14.92 -19.08
C LYS A 161 -14.09 14.83 -19.50
N ASP A 162 -13.23 14.42 -18.57
CA ASP A 162 -11.81 14.20 -18.79
C ASP A 162 -11.35 12.99 -17.98
N SER A 163 -11.01 11.91 -18.66
CA SER A 163 -10.55 10.66 -18.03
C SER A 163 -9.10 10.72 -17.54
N THR A 164 -8.35 11.78 -17.86
CA THR A 164 -6.98 11.99 -17.41
C THR A 164 -6.92 12.65 -16.04
N GLN A 165 -8.04 13.18 -15.55
CA GLN A 165 -8.16 13.87 -14.27
C GLN A 165 -8.89 13.02 -13.24
N SER A 166 -8.32 12.89 -12.04
CA SER A 166 -9.02 12.29 -10.90
C SER A 166 -10.00 13.30 -10.30
N ASN A 167 -11.26 12.90 -10.21
CA ASN A 167 -12.34 13.73 -9.66
C ASN A 167 -13.50 12.84 -9.17
N SER A 168 -14.60 13.44 -8.74
CA SER A 168 -15.76 12.72 -8.20
C SER A 168 -16.49 11.81 -9.21
N ALA A 169 -16.19 11.91 -10.51
CA ALA A 169 -16.68 11.00 -11.54
C ALA A 169 -15.77 9.78 -11.76
N SER A 170 -14.57 9.76 -11.16
CA SER A 170 -13.62 8.66 -11.30
C SER A 170 -14.08 7.44 -10.53
N SER A 171 -14.18 6.29 -11.18
CA SER A 171 -14.48 5.00 -10.53
C SER A 171 -13.23 4.34 -9.93
N GLN A 172 -12.06 4.74 -10.40
CA GLN A 172 -10.76 4.31 -9.89
C GLN A 172 -9.76 5.47 -9.99
N VAL A 173 -8.82 5.49 -9.05
CA VAL A 173 -7.68 6.41 -9.05
C VAL A 173 -6.42 5.59 -8.86
N HIS A 174 -5.39 5.89 -9.64
CA HIS A 174 -4.10 5.23 -9.53
C HIS A 174 -2.99 6.24 -9.26
N TYR A 175 -1.96 5.78 -8.56
CA TYR A 175 -0.78 6.58 -8.24
C TYR A 175 0.44 5.87 -8.79
N LYS A 176 1.24 6.57 -9.60
CA LYS A 176 2.55 6.07 -10.01
C LYS A 176 3.58 6.54 -8.97
N PRO A 177 4.05 5.66 -8.08
CA PRO A 177 4.93 6.06 -7.00
C PRO A 177 6.37 6.24 -7.50
N ASN A 178 7.16 6.96 -6.70
CA ASN A 178 8.61 7.01 -6.79
C ASN A 178 9.23 6.37 -5.54
N PRO A 179 10.51 5.96 -5.57
CA PRO A 179 11.21 5.55 -4.36
C PRO A 179 11.18 6.67 -3.29
N GLY A 180 10.83 6.28 -2.06
CA GLY A 180 10.64 7.22 -0.95
C GLY A 180 9.23 7.77 -0.79
N ASP A 181 8.31 7.47 -1.71
CA ASP A 181 6.92 7.87 -1.56
C ASP A 181 6.22 7.04 -0.49
N LEU A 182 5.45 7.73 0.33
CA LEU A 182 4.54 7.17 1.31
C LEU A 182 3.11 7.51 0.90
N ILE A 183 2.25 6.50 0.83
CA ILE A 183 0.80 6.65 0.63
C ILE A 183 0.09 6.13 1.87
N ILE A 184 -0.82 6.94 2.44
CA ILE A 184 -1.66 6.59 3.60
C ILE A 184 -3.12 6.73 3.19
N PHE A 185 -3.94 5.74 3.55
CA PHE A 185 -5.35 5.69 3.17
C PHE A 185 -6.19 4.96 4.22
N PRO A 186 -7.53 5.17 4.22
CA PRO A 186 -8.43 4.44 5.10
C PRO A 186 -8.40 2.94 4.77
N ALA A 187 -8.28 2.10 5.77
CA ALA A 187 -8.17 0.65 5.58
C ALA A 187 -9.37 0.00 4.85
N TYR A 188 -10.54 0.64 4.89
CA TYR A 188 -11.73 0.21 4.15
C TYR A 188 -11.67 0.50 2.65
N LEU A 189 -10.72 1.33 2.20
CA LEU A 189 -10.62 1.72 0.79
C LEU A 189 -10.05 0.55 -0.02
N ALA A 190 -10.89 0.00 -0.90
CA ALA A 190 -10.51 -1.11 -1.75
C ALA A 190 -9.37 -0.71 -2.70
N HIS A 191 -8.34 -1.54 -2.75
CA HIS A 191 -7.16 -1.27 -3.56
C HIS A 191 -6.58 -2.55 -4.15
N SER A 192 -5.83 -2.37 -5.23
CA SER A 192 -5.19 -3.45 -5.98
C SER A 192 -3.84 -2.99 -6.53
N PHE A 193 -3.04 -3.95 -6.96
CA PHE A 193 -1.85 -3.70 -7.77
C PHE A 193 -2.00 -4.46 -9.09
N PRO A 194 -2.05 -3.78 -10.25
CA PRO A 194 -2.07 -4.45 -11.55
C PRO A 194 -0.79 -5.26 -11.76
N THR A 195 -0.84 -6.15 -12.75
CA THR A 195 0.26 -7.05 -13.05
C THR A 195 1.56 -6.30 -13.31
N ASP A 196 2.59 -6.62 -12.53
CA ASP A 196 3.95 -6.14 -12.71
C ASP A 196 4.61 -6.85 -13.91
N LEU A 197 5.34 -6.10 -14.73
CA LEU A 197 5.98 -6.66 -15.92
C LEU A 197 7.29 -7.38 -15.62
N GLY A 198 7.88 -7.17 -14.43
CA GLY A 198 9.13 -7.80 -14.01
C GLY A 198 10.38 -7.30 -14.77
N VAL A 199 10.30 -6.10 -15.34
CA VAL A 199 11.44 -5.45 -16.00
C VAL A 199 12.40 -4.86 -14.99
N GLU A 200 11.85 -4.34 -13.89
CA GLU A 200 12.57 -3.66 -12.81
C GLU A 200 12.08 -4.17 -11.46
N PRO A 201 12.94 -4.14 -10.41
CA PRO A 201 12.48 -4.52 -9.08
C PRO A 201 11.38 -3.60 -8.57
N PHE A 202 10.29 -4.17 -8.08
CA PHE A 202 9.22 -3.44 -7.42
C PHE A 202 9.11 -3.89 -5.98
N ARG A 203 9.52 -3.02 -5.04
CA ARG A 203 9.58 -3.31 -3.61
C ARG A 203 8.93 -2.20 -2.80
N PHE A 204 8.09 -2.57 -1.85
CA PHE A 204 7.47 -1.63 -0.91
C PHE A 204 7.27 -2.26 0.47
N ILE A 205 7.20 -1.41 1.50
CA ILE A 205 6.73 -1.77 2.83
C ILE A 205 5.24 -1.48 2.88
N HIS A 206 4.47 -2.45 3.37
CA HIS A 206 3.07 -2.27 3.72
C HIS A 206 2.92 -2.26 5.24
N PHE A 207 1.99 -1.43 5.74
CA PHE A 207 1.63 -1.42 7.14
C PHE A 207 0.14 -1.20 7.36
N ASN A 208 -0.36 -1.75 8.46
CA ASN A 208 -1.70 -1.55 8.96
C ASN A 208 -1.65 -1.07 10.40
N LEU A 209 -2.46 -0.08 10.72
CA LEU A 209 -2.53 0.56 12.04
C LEU A 209 -3.95 0.58 12.59
N GLN A 210 -4.08 0.12 13.83
CA GLN A 210 -5.26 0.35 14.67
C GLN A 210 -4.99 1.49 15.66
N PHE A 211 -6.06 2.14 16.09
CA PHE A 211 -6.05 3.01 17.25
C PHE A 211 -6.96 2.36 18.29
N VAL A 212 -6.38 1.96 19.40
CA VAL A 212 -7.05 1.22 20.46
C VAL A 212 -7.16 2.08 21.72
N PRO A 213 -8.19 1.90 22.56
CA PRO A 213 -8.31 2.65 23.80
C PRO A 213 -7.04 2.55 24.65
N LYS A 214 -6.63 3.67 25.26
CA LYS A 214 -5.66 3.64 26.35
C LYS A 214 -6.30 2.89 27.50
N GLU A 215 -5.54 2.03 28.17
CA GLU A 215 -6.03 1.37 29.37
C GLU A 215 -6.45 2.44 30.39
N ILE A 216 -7.67 2.33 30.89
CA ILE A 216 -8.13 3.12 32.03
C ILE A 216 -7.38 2.56 33.24
N LYS A 217 -6.49 3.37 33.82
CA LYS A 217 -5.80 3.03 35.08
C LYS A 217 -6.76 3.09 36.24
#